data_b6ef1abd831d84a71390cc133bac666c
#
_entry.id   b6ef1abd831d84a71390cc133bac666c
#
_cell.length_a   1.000
_cell.length_b   1.000
_cell.length_c   1.000
_cell.angle_alpha   90.00
_cell.angle_beta   90.00
_cell.angle_gamma   90.00
#
_symmetry.space_group_name_H-M   'P 1'
#
loop_
_entity.id
_entity.type
_entity.pdbx_description
1 polymer ?
#
loop_
_entity_poly.entity_id
_entity_poly.type
_entity_poly.pdbx_seq_one_letter_code
_entity_poly.pdbx_strand_id
1 'polypeptide(L)'
;MVWVAIANRGLFGQDLPRSPDSLQLRGVELRYILPEPLFDITQDETPVKALYVNAWAFSSGKLAQLVDLADSTEINAFVVDVKDDTGCLLYPSDVKVAQDIGATRCVRTRDLRSRLDTLRAHDIYVIARIVVAKDPLLAEHRPEWSVQHRDGGLWRDRIGSAWVDAFNDSVWIYAAQLAEEAVHLGFAEVQFDYVRFPDEPKEAMASAIFQSRKAGESQRSGVQAGVAILISRLQPLGVPITFDIFGLTASTTGDLGIGQVWEDFAAVADVVLPMVYPSHYYRGSYGLAVPNAEPYRVVRNALREAIARNEPLERGATIRPYLQAFTLGRRKPRYTPHEIREQIRAAEELGITSWVLWNPRSVYQRDSLRPYRVPARPAVSGGAQ
;
A
#
# COMPACT_ATOMS: atom_id res chain seq x y z
N MET A 1 2.68 15.57 17.50
CA MET A 1 2.90 17.03 17.64
C MET A 1 4.15 17.59 16.97
N VAL A 2 5.24 16.86 16.84
CA VAL A 2 6.50 17.38 16.26
C VAL A 2 6.47 17.39 14.73
N TRP A 3 5.76 16.49 14.10
CA TRP A 3 5.82 16.27 12.64
C TRP A 3 4.98 17.27 11.84
N VAL A 4 3.77 17.56 12.27
CA VAL A 4 2.90 18.59 11.62
C VAL A 4 3.49 20.00 11.77
N ALA A 5 4.19 20.27 12.89
CA ALA A 5 4.87 21.55 13.11
C ALA A 5 6.15 21.71 12.25
N ILE A 6 6.81 20.62 11.86
CA ILE A 6 8.01 20.67 10.99
C ILE A 6 7.62 20.89 9.53
N ALA A 7 6.51 20.33 9.06
CA ALA A 7 5.99 20.59 7.72
C ALA A 7 5.56 22.07 7.53
N ASN A 8 5.17 22.75 8.61
CA ASN A 8 4.79 24.17 8.60
C ASN A 8 5.92 25.15 8.93
N ARG A 9 7.13 24.68 9.32
CA ARG A 9 8.24 25.56 9.67
C ARG A 9 9.55 25.12 9.02
N GLY A 10 9.73 25.54 7.76
CA GLY A 10 11.04 25.94 7.31
C GLY A 10 12.05 24.88 6.86
N LEU A 11 11.67 23.63 6.57
CA LEU A 11 12.55 22.74 5.82
C LEU A 11 12.47 22.95 4.30
N PHE A 12 11.48 23.67 3.82
CA PHE A 12 11.26 23.99 2.41
C PHE A 12 11.35 25.50 2.15
N GLY A 13 12.40 26.10 2.66
CA GLY A 13 12.66 27.53 2.45
C GLY A 13 13.38 27.82 1.14
N GLN A 14 12.96 27.26 0.00
CA GLN A 14 13.24 27.80 -1.33
C GLN A 14 12.26 27.19 -2.35
N ASP A 15 11.39 28.05 -2.87
CA ASP A 15 10.66 27.98 -4.15
C ASP A 15 10.11 26.63 -4.61
N LEU A 16 9.22 26.03 -3.81
CA LEU A 16 8.21 25.15 -4.38
C LEU A 16 7.07 26.05 -4.94
N PRO A 17 6.59 25.79 -6.18
CA PRO A 17 5.50 26.57 -6.75
C PRO A 17 4.26 26.48 -5.85
N ARG A 18 3.73 27.61 -5.43
CA ARG A 18 2.62 27.75 -4.48
C ARG A 18 1.23 27.49 -5.09
N SER A 19 1.16 26.92 -6.29
CA SER A 19 -0.12 26.72 -6.98
C SER A 19 -0.01 25.57 -8.00
N PRO A 20 -1.07 24.77 -8.18
CA PRO A 20 -1.18 23.82 -9.30
C PRO A 20 -1.06 24.48 -10.68
N ASP A 21 -1.21 25.81 -10.74
CA ASP A 21 -1.21 26.58 -11.99
C ASP A 21 0.17 26.81 -12.63
N SER A 22 1.25 26.33 -12.00
CA SER A 22 2.62 26.58 -12.50
C SER A 22 3.26 25.43 -13.29
N LEU A 23 2.53 24.36 -13.60
CA LEU A 23 2.95 23.33 -14.54
C LEU A 23 2.56 23.73 -15.98
N GLN A 24 3.16 24.81 -16.50
CA GLN A 24 3.17 25.09 -17.93
C GLN A 24 4.16 24.16 -18.63
N LEU A 25 3.70 22.99 -19.03
CA LEU A 25 4.32 22.20 -20.09
C LEU A 25 3.78 22.72 -21.44
N ARG A 26 4.57 23.66 -22.06
CA ARG A 26 4.44 24.10 -23.47
C ARG A 26 3.00 24.31 -23.97
N GLY A 27 2.28 25.30 -23.41
CA GLY A 27 1.13 25.87 -24.09
C GLY A 27 -0.14 25.01 -24.17
N VAL A 28 -0.22 23.90 -23.46
CA VAL A 28 -1.44 23.11 -23.31
C VAL A 28 -1.92 23.26 -21.86
N GLU A 29 -2.97 24.06 -21.69
CA GLU A 29 -3.70 24.16 -20.44
C GLU A 29 -4.50 22.84 -20.26
N LEU A 30 -3.87 21.84 -19.65
CA LEU A 30 -4.56 20.62 -19.24
C LEU A 30 -5.40 20.95 -18.01
N ARG A 31 -6.63 21.36 -18.22
CA ARG A 31 -7.67 21.35 -17.17
C ARG A 31 -8.04 19.89 -16.93
N TYR A 32 -7.33 19.24 -16.00
CA TYR A 32 -7.76 17.95 -15.49
C TYR A 32 -9.04 18.16 -14.68
N ILE A 33 -10.17 17.77 -15.23
CA ILE A 33 -11.36 17.51 -14.44
C ILE A 33 -11.05 16.18 -13.75
N LEU A 34 -10.77 16.23 -12.45
CA LEU A 34 -10.66 15.01 -11.65
C LEU A 34 -11.98 14.25 -11.82
N PRO A 35 -11.96 12.97 -12.20
CA PRO A 35 -13.19 12.17 -12.15
C PRO A 35 -13.70 12.21 -10.71
N GLU A 36 -15.01 12.30 -10.52
CA GLU A 36 -15.60 12.15 -9.19
C GLU A 36 -15.06 10.84 -8.59
N PRO A 37 -14.61 10.85 -7.31
CA PRO A 37 -14.15 9.65 -6.66
C PRO A 37 -15.25 8.59 -6.74
N LEU A 38 -14.87 7.36 -7.09
CA LEU A 38 -15.81 6.25 -7.24
C LEU A 38 -16.57 5.95 -5.94
N PHE A 39 -15.96 6.28 -4.82
CA PHE A 39 -16.54 6.21 -3.49
C PHE A 39 -16.01 7.35 -2.62
N ASP A 40 -16.89 8.01 -1.89
CA ASP A 40 -16.52 8.95 -0.84
C ASP A 40 -16.39 8.18 0.48
N ILE A 41 -15.22 7.64 0.74
CA ILE A 41 -14.96 6.92 2.01
C ILE A 41 -14.83 7.86 3.21
N THR A 42 -14.80 9.17 3.00
CA THR A 42 -14.80 10.17 4.09
C THR A 42 -16.20 10.38 4.65
N GLN A 43 -17.24 10.01 3.91
CA GLN A 43 -18.64 10.13 4.31
C GLN A 43 -19.37 8.78 4.42
N ASP A 44 -18.78 7.69 3.89
CA ASP A 44 -19.48 6.41 3.84
C ASP A 44 -18.95 5.46 4.91
N GLU A 45 -19.86 4.99 5.75
CA GLU A 45 -19.62 3.96 6.78
C GLU A 45 -19.35 2.56 6.18
N THR A 46 -19.26 2.45 4.85
CA THR A 46 -19.09 1.16 4.17
C THR A 46 -17.67 0.62 4.35
N PRO A 47 -17.49 -0.49 5.07
CA PRO A 47 -16.17 -1.08 5.27
C PRO A 47 -15.54 -1.54 3.95
N VAL A 48 -14.26 -1.24 3.74
CA VAL A 48 -13.48 -1.70 2.59
C VAL A 48 -12.99 -3.13 2.82
N LYS A 49 -13.53 -4.09 2.08
CA LYS A 49 -13.17 -5.51 2.12
C LYS A 49 -12.51 -5.88 0.79
N ALA A 50 -11.19 -5.86 0.76
CA ALA A 50 -10.45 -5.90 -0.48
C ALA A 50 -9.74 -7.23 -0.75
N LEU A 51 -9.54 -7.50 -2.04
CA LEU A 51 -8.60 -8.50 -2.53
C LEU A 51 -7.39 -7.83 -3.17
N TYR A 52 -6.20 -8.32 -2.87
CA TYR A 52 -5.01 -7.96 -3.63
C TYR A 52 -5.05 -8.62 -5.02
N VAL A 53 -4.82 -7.82 -6.05
CA VAL A 53 -4.86 -8.23 -7.46
C VAL A 53 -3.55 -7.82 -8.13
N ASN A 54 -2.66 -8.79 -8.33
CA ASN A 54 -1.40 -8.52 -9.02
C ASN A 54 -1.62 -8.14 -10.49
N ALA A 55 -0.64 -7.50 -11.11
CA ALA A 55 -0.76 -6.99 -12.49
C ALA A 55 -1.11 -8.07 -13.52
N TRP A 56 -0.67 -9.33 -13.33
CA TRP A 56 -1.02 -10.45 -14.20
C TRP A 56 -2.49 -10.86 -14.08
N ALA A 57 -2.99 -10.97 -12.86
CA ALA A 57 -4.39 -11.30 -12.61
C ALA A 57 -5.31 -10.21 -13.16
N PHE A 58 -4.96 -8.93 -12.91
CA PHE A 58 -5.70 -7.78 -13.44
C PHE A 58 -5.77 -7.78 -14.97
N SER A 59 -4.67 -8.12 -15.65
CA SER A 59 -4.55 -8.04 -17.12
C SER A 59 -5.04 -9.28 -17.89
N SER A 60 -5.49 -10.31 -17.19
CA SER A 60 -5.92 -11.58 -17.78
C SER A 60 -7.41 -11.85 -17.56
N GLY A 61 -7.90 -12.99 -18.06
CA GLY A 61 -9.25 -13.49 -17.75
C GLY A 61 -9.48 -13.81 -16.27
N LYS A 62 -8.43 -13.77 -15.43
CA LYS A 62 -8.54 -13.90 -13.99
C LYS A 62 -9.34 -12.76 -13.36
N LEU A 63 -9.28 -11.56 -13.94
CA LEU A 63 -10.04 -10.41 -13.46
C LEU A 63 -11.55 -10.72 -13.44
N ALA A 64 -12.10 -11.31 -14.50
CA ALA A 64 -13.52 -11.68 -14.53
C ALA A 64 -13.89 -12.65 -13.39
N GLN A 65 -13.03 -13.65 -13.11
CA GLN A 65 -13.26 -14.56 -11.98
C GLN A 65 -13.24 -13.86 -10.62
N LEU A 66 -12.41 -12.82 -10.46
CA LEU A 66 -12.35 -12.02 -9.24
C LEU A 66 -13.57 -11.10 -9.11
N VAL A 67 -14.07 -10.56 -10.23
CA VAL A 67 -15.33 -9.80 -10.27
C VAL A 67 -16.50 -10.71 -9.89
N ASP A 68 -16.62 -11.91 -10.47
CA ASP A 68 -17.67 -12.88 -10.11
C ASP A 68 -17.60 -13.26 -8.60
N LEU A 69 -16.38 -13.32 -8.05
CA LEU A 69 -16.19 -13.56 -6.62
C LEU A 69 -16.67 -12.37 -5.79
N ALA A 70 -16.37 -11.14 -6.18
CA ALA A 70 -16.84 -9.94 -5.51
C ALA A 70 -18.37 -9.83 -5.55
N ASP A 71 -18.98 -9.96 -6.72
CA ASP A 71 -20.46 -9.91 -6.91
C ASP A 71 -21.23 -10.90 -6.02
N SER A 72 -20.57 -11.96 -5.63
CA SER A 72 -21.21 -13.05 -4.90
C SER A 72 -20.80 -13.17 -3.44
N THR A 73 -19.94 -12.26 -2.96
CA THR A 73 -19.42 -12.26 -1.58
C THR A 73 -19.38 -10.86 -0.97
N GLU A 74 -18.83 -10.75 0.24
CA GLU A 74 -18.64 -9.49 0.95
C GLU A 74 -17.52 -8.59 0.40
N ILE A 75 -16.84 -8.98 -0.67
CA ILE A 75 -15.76 -8.22 -1.29
C ILE A 75 -16.35 -7.06 -2.09
N ASN A 76 -15.81 -5.86 -1.86
CA ASN A 76 -16.21 -4.63 -2.53
C ASN A 76 -15.05 -3.77 -3.03
N ALA A 77 -13.80 -4.28 -2.94
CA ALA A 77 -12.63 -3.51 -3.35
C ALA A 77 -11.51 -4.40 -3.90
N PHE A 78 -10.70 -3.84 -4.79
CA PHE A 78 -9.47 -4.46 -5.28
C PHE A 78 -8.28 -3.53 -5.08
N VAL A 79 -7.20 -4.08 -4.48
CA VAL A 79 -5.89 -3.43 -4.45
C VAL A 79 -5.09 -3.94 -5.64
N VAL A 80 -4.79 -3.06 -6.58
CA VAL A 80 -4.19 -3.40 -7.88
C VAL A 80 -2.78 -2.87 -7.97
N ASP A 81 -1.82 -3.70 -8.34
CA ASP A 81 -0.44 -3.27 -8.59
C ASP A 81 -0.37 -2.34 -9.80
N VAL A 82 -0.22 -1.05 -9.57
CA VAL A 82 0.13 -0.06 -10.59
C VAL A 82 1.63 -0.13 -10.89
N LYS A 83 2.46 -0.24 -9.84
CA LYS A 83 3.88 -0.56 -9.94
C LYS A 83 4.22 -1.68 -8.97
N ASP A 84 4.73 -2.79 -9.47
CA ASP A 84 5.14 -3.94 -8.68
C ASP A 84 6.58 -3.85 -8.17
N ASP A 85 7.05 -4.85 -7.41
CA ASP A 85 8.40 -4.91 -6.83
C ASP A 85 9.50 -5.31 -7.83
N THR A 86 9.18 -5.40 -9.11
CA THR A 86 10.14 -5.49 -10.22
C THR A 86 10.39 -4.14 -10.89
N GLY A 87 9.62 -3.11 -10.55
CA GLY A 87 9.62 -1.79 -11.16
C GLY A 87 8.77 -1.68 -12.43
N CYS A 88 8.09 -2.77 -12.82
CA CYS A 88 7.19 -2.79 -13.97
C CYS A 88 5.87 -2.08 -13.68
N LEU A 89 5.37 -1.36 -14.68
CA LEU A 89 4.07 -0.70 -14.61
C LEU A 89 2.95 -1.56 -15.18
N LEU A 90 1.75 -1.40 -14.63
CA LEU A 90 0.54 -2.06 -15.10
C LEU A 90 0.16 -1.62 -16.51
N TYR A 91 0.31 -0.33 -16.82
CA TYR A 91 -0.15 0.35 -18.03
C TYR A 91 0.94 1.28 -18.63
N PRO A 92 0.81 1.71 -19.90
CA PRO A 92 1.66 2.75 -20.47
C PRO A 92 1.52 4.05 -19.69
N SER A 93 2.63 4.58 -19.18
CA SER A 93 2.67 5.79 -18.35
C SER A 93 3.28 6.97 -19.12
N ASP A 94 2.75 8.16 -18.87
CA ASP A 94 3.29 9.43 -19.37
C ASP A 94 4.35 10.04 -18.44
N VAL A 95 4.58 9.43 -17.27
CA VAL A 95 5.62 9.87 -16.33
C VAL A 95 7.00 9.71 -16.96
N LYS A 96 7.72 10.82 -17.11
CA LYS A 96 9.00 10.88 -17.82
C LYS A 96 10.03 9.88 -17.30
N VAL A 97 10.15 9.74 -15.98
CA VAL A 97 11.08 8.77 -15.36
C VAL A 97 10.71 7.34 -15.76
N ALA A 98 9.42 6.98 -15.75
CA ALA A 98 8.96 5.65 -16.15
C ALA A 98 9.30 5.33 -17.62
N GLN A 99 9.18 6.32 -18.50
CA GLN A 99 9.57 6.17 -19.91
C GLN A 99 11.09 6.01 -20.08
N ASP A 100 11.88 6.84 -19.39
CA ASP A 100 13.34 6.86 -19.46
C ASP A 100 13.97 5.55 -19.00
N ILE A 101 13.45 4.96 -17.91
CA ILE A 101 13.93 3.68 -17.38
C ILE A 101 13.31 2.46 -18.08
N GLY A 102 12.39 2.67 -18.99
CA GLY A 102 11.73 1.59 -19.72
C GLY A 102 10.71 0.79 -18.90
N ALA A 103 10.16 1.34 -17.79
CA ALA A 103 9.13 0.69 -16.98
C ALA A 103 7.85 0.38 -17.76
N THR A 104 7.64 1.10 -18.87
CA THR A 104 6.53 0.90 -19.79
C THR A 104 6.75 -0.25 -20.80
N ARG A 105 7.94 -0.85 -20.86
CA ARG A 105 8.22 -1.98 -21.76
C ARG A 105 7.62 -3.29 -21.27
N CYS A 106 7.41 -3.43 -19.98
CA CYS A 106 6.82 -4.60 -19.35
C CYS A 106 5.34 -4.42 -18.99
N VAL A 107 4.67 -3.46 -19.60
CA VAL A 107 3.24 -3.18 -19.41
C VAL A 107 2.38 -4.43 -19.56
N ARG A 108 1.47 -4.64 -18.62
CA ARG A 108 0.58 -5.80 -18.58
C ARG A 108 -0.76 -5.56 -19.26
N THR A 109 -1.26 -4.32 -19.24
CA THR A 109 -2.53 -3.98 -19.88
C THR A 109 -2.43 -2.71 -20.71
N ARG A 110 -3.14 -2.68 -21.84
CA ARG A 110 -3.29 -1.50 -22.70
C ARG A 110 -4.72 -0.96 -22.69
N ASP A 111 -5.63 -1.69 -22.09
CA ASP A 111 -7.07 -1.42 -21.99
C ASP A 111 -7.49 -1.05 -20.55
N LEU A 112 -6.60 -0.35 -19.80
CA LEU A 112 -6.81 0.00 -18.40
C LEU A 112 -8.19 0.63 -18.17
N ARG A 113 -8.56 1.64 -18.98
CA ARG A 113 -9.84 2.35 -18.82
C ARG A 113 -11.03 1.39 -18.89
N SER A 114 -11.07 0.52 -19.88
CA SER A 114 -12.15 -0.47 -20.05
C SER A 114 -12.25 -1.40 -18.84
N ARG A 115 -11.10 -1.79 -18.25
CA ARG A 115 -11.08 -2.61 -17.04
C ARG A 115 -11.56 -1.87 -15.81
N LEU A 116 -11.14 -0.62 -15.64
CA LEU A 116 -11.64 0.23 -14.55
C LEU A 116 -13.15 0.50 -14.71
N ASP A 117 -13.63 0.72 -15.93
CA ASP A 117 -15.07 0.89 -16.20
C ASP A 117 -15.87 -0.39 -15.88
N THR A 118 -15.28 -1.58 -16.15
CA THR A 118 -15.87 -2.86 -15.74
C THR A 118 -15.96 -2.94 -14.21
N LEU A 119 -14.89 -2.63 -13.48
CA LEU A 119 -14.90 -2.67 -12.02
C LEU A 119 -15.91 -1.67 -11.44
N ARG A 120 -15.99 -0.47 -12.03
CA ARG A 120 -16.99 0.54 -11.66
C ARG A 120 -18.42 0.04 -11.86
N ALA A 121 -18.70 -0.64 -12.99
CA ALA A 121 -20.03 -1.20 -13.28
C ALA A 121 -20.45 -2.30 -12.30
N HIS A 122 -19.50 -2.89 -11.57
CA HIS A 122 -19.71 -3.88 -10.51
C HIS A 122 -19.54 -3.31 -9.09
N ASP A 123 -19.58 -1.98 -8.94
CA ASP A 123 -19.43 -1.27 -7.66
C ASP A 123 -18.15 -1.69 -6.88
N ILE A 124 -17.06 -1.98 -7.59
CA ILE A 124 -15.78 -2.37 -7.00
C ILE A 124 -14.88 -1.14 -6.83
N TYR A 125 -14.56 -0.81 -5.58
CA TYR A 125 -13.62 0.25 -5.22
C TYR A 125 -12.19 -0.15 -5.58
N VAL A 126 -11.47 0.72 -6.33
CA VAL A 126 -10.16 0.35 -6.89
C VAL A 126 -9.04 1.18 -6.28
N ILE A 127 -8.09 0.49 -5.65
CA ILE A 127 -6.96 1.05 -4.93
C ILE A 127 -5.69 0.84 -5.76
N ALA A 128 -4.95 1.92 -6.05
CA ALA A 128 -3.68 1.87 -6.77
C ALA A 128 -2.53 1.55 -5.81
N ARG A 129 -1.95 0.34 -5.88
CA ARG A 129 -0.77 -0.01 -5.10
C ARG A 129 0.51 0.30 -5.87
N ILE A 130 1.43 1.05 -5.22
CA ILE A 130 2.71 1.50 -5.78
C ILE A 130 3.83 1.08 -4.84
N VAL A 131 4.71 0.20 -5.30
CA VAL A 131 5.93 -0.18 -4.59
C VAL A 131 6.95 0.95 -4.69
N VAL A 132 7.53 1.41 -3.57
CA VAL A 132 8.45 2.57 -3.55
C VAL A 132 9.91 2.14 -3.64
N ALA A 133 10.50 1.65 -2.56
CA ALA A 133 11.95 1.48 -2.45
C ALA A 133 12.51 0.20 -3.07
N LYS A 134 11.70 -0.85 -3.28
CA LYS A 134 12.12 -2.06 -3.97
C LYS A 134 11.83 -1.95 -5.46
N ASP A 135 12.77 -1.35 -6.20
CA ASP A 135 12.63 -1.08 -7.63
C ASP A 135 13.95 -1.38 -8.35
N PRO A 136 14.19 -2.65 -8.73
CA PRO A 136 15.42 -3.03 -9.42
C PRO A 136 15.53 -2.38 -10.80
N LEU A 137 14.43 -2.10 -11.48
CA LEU A 137 14.45 -1.45 -12.78
C LEU A 137 14.93 0.00 -12.69
N LEU A 138 14.38 0.76 -11.74
CA LEU A 138 14.82 2.12 -11.45
C LEU A 138 16.29 2.11 -10.99
N ALA A 139 16.66 1.17 -10.11
CA ALA A 139 18.02 1.06 -9.59
C ALA A 139 19.06 0.82 -10.69
N GLU A 140 18.76 -0.03 -11.67
CA GLU A 140 19.66 -0.33 -12.79
C GLU A 140 19.81 0.84 -13.77
N HIS A 141 18.75 1.66 -13.94
CA HIS A 141 18.78 2.81 -14.86
C HIS A 141 19.18 4.13 -14.19
N ARG A 142 19.09 4.21 -12.86
CA ARG A 142 19.46 5.37 -12.03
C ARG A 142 20.35 4.94 -10.86
N PRO A 143 21.57 4.47 -11.13
CA PRO A 143 22.48 4.04 -10.06
C PRO A 143 22.71 5.12 -8.99
N GLU A 144 22.67 6.39 -9.39
CA GLU A 144 22.83 7.55 -8.50
C GLU A 144 21.65 7.76 -7.52
N TRP A 145 20.51 7.10 -7.76
CA TRP A 145 19.35 7.08 -6.85
C TRP A 145 19.26 5.79 -6.04
N SER A 146 20.29 4.95 -6.09
CA SER A 146 20.17 3.56 -5.66
C SER A 146 21.19 3.20 -4.59
N VAL A 147 20.85 2.16 -3.82
CA VAL A 147 21.75 1.61 -2.82
C VAL A 147 22.94 0.98 -3.52
N GLN A 148 24.15 1.45 -3.16
CA GLN A 148 25.41 0.98 -3.73
C GLN A 148 26.04 -0.08 -2.83
N HIS A 149 26.82 -0.99 -3.43
CA HIS A 149 27.66 -1.92 -2.69
C HIS A 149 29.01 -1.27 -2.42
N ARG A 150 29.58 -1.48 -1.23
CA ARG A 150 30.89 -0.87 -0.83
C ARG A 150 32.02 -1.19 -1.76
N ASP A 151 31.98 -2.36 -2.41
CA ASP A 151 33.04 -2.80 -3.35
C ASP A 151 32.71 -2.40 -4.80
N GLY A 152 31.69 -1.57 -4.99
CA GLY A 152 31.26 -1.07 -6.30
C GLY A 152 30.01 -1.78 -6.84
N GLY A 153 29.27 -1.04 -7.69
CA GLY A 153 28.01 -1.49 -8.27
C GLY A 153 26.82 -1.45 -7.32
N LEU A 154 25.66 -1.93 -7.78
CA LEU A 154 24.43 -1.92 -7.02
C LEU A 154 24.45 -2.96 -5.89
N TRP A 155 23.99 -2.54 -4.73
CA TRP A 155 23.70 -3.48 -3.65
C TRP A 155 22.44 -4.29 -3.97
N ARG A 156 22.44 -5.57 -3.61
CA ARG A 156 21.31 -6.48 -3.86
C ARG A 156 20.95 -7.25 -2.58
N ASP A 157 19.66 -7.46 -2.39
CA ASP A 157 19.15 -8.27 -1.30
C ASP A 157 19.42 -9.78 -1.51
N ARG A 158 19.05 -10.61 -0.53
CA ARG A 158 19.28 -12.08 -0.54
C ARG A 158 18.65 -12.81 -1.71
N ILE A 159 17.69 -12.20 -2.41
CA ILE A 159 17.08 -12.78 -3.62
C ILE A 159 17.62 -12.15 -4.92
N GLY A 160 18.62 -11.29 -4.81
CA GLY A 160 19.30 -10.65 -5.94
C GLY A 160 18.61 -9.39 -6.46
N SER A 161 17.60 -8.87 -5.79
CA SER A 161 16.90 -7.64 -6.19
C SER A 161 17.70 -6.40 -5.77
N ALA A 162 17.88 -5.45 -6.68
CA ALA A 162 18.43 -4.14 -6.35
C ALA A 162 17.36 -3.23 -5.73
N TRP A 163 17.79 -2.27 -4.92
CA TRP A 163 16.95 -1.34 -4.20
C TRP A 163 17.36 0.10 -4.49
N VAL A 164 16.39 0.99 -4.50
CA VAL A 164 16.66 2.43 -4.57
C VAL A 164 16.90 2.99 -3.17
N ASP A 165 17.60 4.12 -3.10
CA ASP A 165 17.98 4.78 -1.86
C ASP A 165 16.80 5.60 -1.31
N ALA A 166 16.18 5.12 -0.22
CA ALA A 166 15.05 5.79 0.40
C ALA A 166 15.39 7.15 1.07
N PHE A 167 16.67 7.55 1.13
CA PHE A 167 17.07 8.92 1.45
C PHE A 167 17.01 9.86 0.24
N ASN A 168 16.79 9.36 -0.97
CA ASN A 168 16.77 10.17 -2.18
C ASN A 168 15.34 10.66 -2.48
N ASP A 169 15.14 11.97 -2.43
CA ASP A 169 13.84 12.60 -2.67
C ASP A 169 13.26 12.25 -4.05
N SER A 170 14.10 12.05 -5.07
CA SER A 170 13.64 11.73 -6.42
C SER A 170 12.90 10.40 -6.52
N VAL A 171 13.21 9.45 -5.63
CA VAL A 171 12.51 8.16 -5.53
C VAL A 171 11.04 8.37 -5.12
N TRP A 172 10.84 9.22 -4.12
CA TRP A 172 9.51 9.54 -3.59
C TRP A 172 8.70 10.43 -4.55
N ILE A 173 9.38 11.38 -5.22
CA ILE A 173 8.77 12.21 -6.25
C ILE A 173 8.28 11.35 -7.43
N TYR A 174 9.08 10.37 -7.85
CA TYR A 174 8.67 9.42 -8.89
C TYR A 174 7.44 8.60 -8.48
N ALA A 175 7.42 8.08 -7.26
CA ALA A 175 6.26 7.35 -6.73
C ALA A 175 5.01 8.25 -6.67
N ALA A 176 5.16 9.52 -6.25
CA ALA A 176 4.07 10.49 -6.25
C ALA A 176 3.53 10.77 -7.65
N GLN A 177 4.39 10.95 -8.65
CA GLN A 177 3.98 11.17 -10.04
C GLN A 177 3.15 9.99 -10.59
N LEU A 178 3.55 8.76 -10.28
CA LEU A 178 2.76 7.57 -10.66
C LEU A 178 1.40 7.53 -9.95
N ALA A 179 1.35 7.96 -8.68
CA ALA A 179 0.09 8.04 -7.94
C ALA A 179 -0.83 9.13 -8.49
N GLU A 180 -0.29 10.32 -8.80
CA GLU A 180 -1.02 11.41 -9.46
C GLU A 180 -1.64 10.91 -10.79
N GLU A 181 -0.86 10.22 -11.62
CA GLU A 181 -1.33 9.63 -12.87
C GLU A 181 -2.43 8.58 -12.63
N ALA A 182 -2.25 7.67 -11.65
CA ALA A 182 -3.24 6.65 -11.33
C ALA A 182 -4.59 7.25 -10.91
N VAL A 183 -4.59 8.30 -10.09
CA VAL A 183 -5.81 9.02 -9.70
C VAL A 183 -6.50 9.64 -10.92
N HIS A 184 -5.75 10.29 -11.81
CA HIS A 184 -6.29 10.85 -13.05
C HIS A 184 -6.86 9.78 -14.01
N LEU A 185 -6.37 8.55 -13.93
CA LEU A 185 -6.89 7.42 -14.70
C LEU A 185 -8.13 6.77 -14.08
N GLY A 186 -8.48 7.14 -12.84
CA GLY A 186 -9.73 6.72 -12.19
C GLY A 186 -9.57 5.75 -11.03
N PHE A 187 -8.37 5.60 -10.47
CA PHE A 187 -8.21 4.93 -9.17
C PHE A 187 -8.73 5.86 -8.05
N ALA A 188 -9.40 5.28 -7.07
CA ALA A 188 -10.10 6.01 -6.03
C ALA A 188 -9.28 6.21 -4.75
N GLU A 189 -8.18 5.47 -4.60
CA GLU A 189 -7.27 5.50 -3.45
C GLU A 189 -5.86 5.18 -3.93
N VAL A 190 -4.84 5.76 -3.27
CA VAL A 190 -3.44 5.43 -3.51
C VAL A 190 -2.83 4.78 -2.28
N GLN A 191 -2.13 3.66 -2.51
CA GLN A 191 -1.54 2.82 -1.48
C GLN A 191 -0.06 2.60 -1.78
N PHE A 192 0.80 2.94 -0.83
CA PHE A 192 2.24 2.81 -0.99
C PHE A 192 2.78 1.65 -0.17
N ASP A 193 3.50 0.76 -0.84
CA ASP A 193 4.23 -0.34 -0.21
C ASP A 193 5.74 -0.17 -0.37
N TYR A 194 6.52 -0.91 0.41
CA TYR A 194 7.98 -0.76 0.48
C TYR A 194 8.42 0.68 0.81
N VAL A 195 7.65 1.36 1.64
CA VAL A 195 7.97 2.67 2.23
C VAL A 195 8.96 2.48 3.38
N ARG A 196 10.12 1.94 3.06
CA ARG A 196 11.10 1.43 4.03
C ARG A 196 12.45 1.13 3.39
N PHE A 197 13.44 0.92 4.23
CA PHE A 197 14.74 0.35 3.87
C PHE A 197 14.66 -1.18 3.72
N PRO A 198 15.69 -1.82 3.11
CA PRO A 198 15.76 -3.27 3.00
C PRO A 198 15.72 -3.96 4.38
N ASP A 199 14.95 -5.06 4.50
CA ASP A 199 14.89 -5.92 5.66
C ASP A 199 15.85 -7.08 5.48
N GLU A 200 17.14 -6.81 5.72
CA GLU A 200 18.21 -7.79 5.59
C GLU A 200 19.07 -7.85 6.86
N PRO A 201 19.75 -8.97 7.11
CA PRO A 201 20.66 -9.08 8.26
C PRO A 201 21.69 -7.96 8.30
N LYS A 202 22.11 -7.57 9.50
CA LYS A 202 23.09 -6.49 9.72
C LYS A 202 24.37 -6.70 8.92
N GLU A 203 24.81 -7.94 8.76
CA GLU A 203 26.01 -8.32 8.00
C GLU A 203 25.84 -7.98 6.51
N ALA A 204 24.68 -8.25 5.93
CA ALA A 204 24.36 -7.89 4.55
C ALA A 204 24.23 -6.36 4.39
N MET A 205 23.55 -5.72 5.33
CA MET A 205 23.39 -4.26 5.35
C MET A 205 24.70 -3.50 5.57
N ALA A 206 25.71 -4.13 6.19
CA ALA A 206 27.02 -3.53 6.38
C ALA A 206 27.78 -3.22 5.08
N SER A 207 27.39 -3.85 3.96
CA SER A 207 27.94 -3.56 2.63
C SER A 207 27.12 -2.53 1.83
N ALA A 208 25.94 -2.13 2.34
CA ALA A 208 25.07 -1.17 1.68
C ALA A 208 25.52 0.27 1.96
N ILE A 209 25.62 1.07 0.91
CA ILE A 209 25.94 2.50 0.95
C ILE A 209 24.75 3.28 0.42
N PHE A 210 24.24 4.17 1.24
CA PHE A 210 23.17 5.11 0.92
C PHE A 210 23.78 6.47 0.59
N GLN A 211 23.95 6.75 -0.69
CA GLN A 211 24.67 7.95 -1.15
C GLN A 211 23.95 9.26 -0.84
N SER A 212 22.61 9.21 -0.77
CA SER A 212 21.77 10.38 -0.49
C SER A 212 21.63 10.68 0.99
N ARG A 213 22.15 9.80 1.88
CA ARG A 213 22.06 9.96 3.33
C ARG A 213 22.92 11.14 3.81
N LYS A 214 22.31 12.11 4.46
CA LYS A 214 23.00 13.25 5.08
C LYS A 214 23.54 12.89 6.46
N ALA A 215 24.52 13.66 6.93
CA ALA A 215 25.08 13.46 8.26
C ALA A 215 24.00 13.59 9.35
N GLY A 216 23.93 12.61 10.25
CA GLY A 216 22.96 12.58 11.36
C GLY A 216 21.56 12.01 10.98
N GLU A 217 21.30 11.71 9.72
CA GLU A 217 20.02 11.08 9.34
C GLU A 217 19.95 9.62 9.79
N SER A 218 18.80 9.23 10.29
CA SER A 218 18.43 7.84 10.58
C SER A 218 17.53 7.29 9.47
N GLN A 219 17.40 5.96 9.37
CA GLN A 219 16.44 5.34 8.44
C GLN A 219 15.01 5.85 8.70
N ARG A 220 14.62 6.01 9.98
CA ARG A 220 13.35 6.60 10.36
C ARG A 220 13.17 8.01 9.78
N SER A 221 14.16 8.90 9.93
CA SER A 221 14.04 10.26 9.40
C SER A 221 14.00 10.30 7.86
N GLY A 222 14.70 9.39 7.19
CA GLY A 222 14.62 9.25 5.73
C GLY A 222 13.24 8.83 5.24
N VAL A 223 12.62 7.81 5.87
CA VAL A 223 11.26 7.39 5.57
C VAL A 223 10.26 8.51 5.88
N GLN A 224 10.39 9.19 7.02
CA GLN A 224 9.57 10.34 7.37
C GLN A 224 9.62 11.44 6.30
N ALA A 225 10.80 11.80 5.84
CA ALA A 225 10.95 12.81 4.79
C ALA A 225 10.27 12.39 3.48
N GLY A 226 10.44 11.13 3.08
CA GLY A 226 9.80 10.59 1.90
C GLY A 226 8.28 10.55 1.99
N VAL A 227 7.73 10.10 3.12
CA VAL A 227 6.28 10.12 3.37
C VAL A 227 5.73 11.55 3.33
N ALA A 228 6.47 12.53 3.85
CA ALA A 228 6.06 13.93 3.77
C ALA A 228 5.98 14.43 2.32
N ILE A 229 6.89 14.00 1.43
CA ILE A 229 6.83 14.31 0.00
C ILE A 229 5.55 13.74 -0.60
N LEU A 230 5.21 12.46 -0.35
CA LEU A 230 3.99 11.85 -0.85
C LEU A 230 2.75 12.60 -0.38
N ILE A 231 2.62 12.85 0.92
CA ILE A 231 1.46 13.55 1.48
C ILE A 231 1.33 14.96 0.88
N SER A 232 2.42 15.74 0.83
CA SER A 232 2.36 17.12 0.33
C SER A 232 1.93 17.22 -1.13
N ARG A 233 2.30 16.23 -1.95
CA ARG A 233 1.95 16.20 -3.36
C ARG A 233 0.54 15.67 -3.64
N LEU A 234 0.09 14.69 -2.86
CA LEU A 234 -1.13 13.95 -3.15
C LEU A 234 -2.35 14.45 -2.38
N GLN A 235 -2.15 15.11 -1.23
CA GLN A 235 -3.25 15.69 -0.46
C GLN A 235 -4.18 16.60 -1.29
N PRO A 236 -3.69 17.42 -2.25
CA PRO A 236 -4.57 18.26 -3.09
C PRO A 236 -5.49 17.46 -4.01
N LEU A 237 -5.23 16.17 -4.25
CA LEU A 237 -6.06 15.33 -5.12
C LEU A 237 -7.35 14.87 -4.43
N GLY A 238 -7.45 14.99 -3.10
CA GLY A 238 -8.65 14.65 -2.34
C GLY A 238 -8.98 13.16 -2.29
N VAL A 239 -8.01 12.29 -2.61
CA VAL A 239 -8.16 10.83 -2.48
C VAL A 239 -7.42 10.32 -1.25
N PRO A 240 -7.84 9.19 -0.63
CA PRO A 240 -7.11 8.61 0.50
C PRO A 240 -5.68 8.23 0.15
N ILE A 241 -4.75 8.56 1.05
CA ILE A 241 -3.33 8.23 0.97
C ILE A 241 -3.02 7.21 2.05
N THR A 242 -2.62 6.01 1.63
CA THR A 242 -2.53 4.86 2.52
C THR A 242 -1.18 4.17 2.43
N PHE A 243 -0.77 3.49 3.51
CA PHE A 243 0.58 2.90 3.60
C PHE A 243 0.56 1.49 4.14
N ASP A 244 1.26 0.60 3.42
CA ASP A 244 1.57 -0.75 3.86
C ASP A 244 2.77 -0.71 4.82
N ILE A 245 2.59 -1.24 6.02
CA ILE A 245 3.64 -1.29 7.03
C ILE A 245 3.78 -2.71 7.59
N PHE A 246 4.94 -3.04 8.10
CA PHE A 246 5.14 -4.33 8.73
C PHE A 246 4.20 -4.50 9.92
N GLY A 247 3.57 -5.68 10.05
CA GLY A 247 2.68 -5.97 11.17
C GLY A 247 3.39 -5.86 12.53
N LEU A 248 4.70 -6.10 12.57
CA LEU A 248 5.53 -5.96 13.78
C LEU A 248 5.69 -4.50 14.22
N THR A 249 5.41 -3.50 13.40
CA THR A 249 5.43 -2.09 13.81
C THR A 249 4.45 -1.80 14.94
N ALA A 250 3.32 -2.51 14.96
CA ALA A 250 2.33 -2.40 16.03
C ALA A 250 2.87 -2.88 17.38
N SER A 251 3.82 -3.83 17.38
CA SER A 251 4.31 -4.55 18.56
C SER A 251 5.68 -4.07 19.03
N THR A 252 6.28 -3.06 18.39
CA THR A 252 7.60 -2.53 18.75
C THR A 252 7.61 -1.01 18.75
N THR A 253 8.42 -0.42 19.63
CA THR A 253 8.64 1.03 19.69
C THR A 253 9.79 1.49 18.78
N GLY A 254 10.63 0.57 18.30
CA GLY A 254 11.72 0.85 17.36
C GLY A 254 11.26 0.87 15.91
N ASP A 255 12.15 1.27 15.01
CA ASP A 255 11.92 1.37 13.57
C ASP A 255 12.17 0.07 12.80
N LEU A 256 12.32 -1.05 13.51
CA LEU A 256 12.64 -2.39 12.97
C LEU A 256 13.95 -2.46 12.15
N GLY A 257 14.78 -1.41 12.18
CA GLY A 257 15.95 -1.28 11.31
C GLY A 257 15.61 -1.04 9.84
N ILE A 258 14.37 -0.66 9.55
CA ILE A 258 13.85 -0.39 8.20
C ILE A 258 13.21 1.00 8.07
N GLY A 259 13.22 1.77 9.15
CA GLY A 259 12.67 3.13 9.17
C GLY A 259 11.17 3.22 9.43
N GLN A 260 10.46 2.12 9.72
CA GLN A 260 9.03 2.12 9.99
C GLN A 260 8.72 2.20 11.48
N VAL A 261 8.01 3.22 11.91
CA VAL A 261 7.46 3.39 13.27
C VAL A 261 5.97 3.68 13.14
N TRP A 262 5.15 3.01 13.94
CA TRP A 262 3.68 3.09 13.86
C TRP A 262 3.15 4.52 13.83
N GLU A 263 3.56 5.32 14.81
CA GLU A 263 3.07 6.70 15.00
C GLU A 263 3.42 7.62 13.84
N ASP A 264 4.55 7.37 13.16
CA ASP A 264 5.00 8.18 12.03
C ASP A 264 4.05 8.08 10.84
N PHE A 265 3.46 6.91 10.63
CA PHE A 265 2.46 6.66 9.59
C PHE A 265 1.05 7.00 10.06
N ALA A 266 0.66 6.52 11.24
CA ALA A 266 -0.69 6.67 11.74
C ALA A 266 -1.09 8.14 12.01
N ALA A 267 -0.14 9.04 12.24
CA ALA A 267 -0.40 10.46 12.43
C ALA A 267 -0.65 11.24 11.13
N VAL A 268 -0.30 10.69 9.97
CA VAL A 268 -0.31 11.43 8.69
C VAL A 268 -1.10 10.74 7.58
N ALA A 269 -1.27 9.42 7.64
CA ALA A 269 -2.04 8.64 6.68
C ALA A 269 -3.54 8.77 6.90
N ASP A 270 -4.33 8.53 5.87
CA ASP A 270 -5.77 8.29 6.01
C ASP A 270 -6.02 6.86 6.50
N VAL A 271 -5.26 5.88 5.97
CA VAL A 271 -5.32 4.47 6.38
C VAL A 271 -3.92 3.90 6.52
N VAL A 272 -3.67 3.14 7.58
CA VAL A 272 -2.49 2.28 7.72
C VAL A 272 -2.88 0.83 7.55
N LEU A 273 -2.07 0.09 6.78
CA LEU A 273 -2.32 -1.31 6.44
C LEU A 273 -1.21 -2.20 7.04
N PRO A 274 -1.31 -2.58 8.33
CA PRO A 274 -0.33 -3.48 8.92
C PRO A 274 -0.44 -4.86 8.29
N MET A 275 0.68 -5.40 7.81
CA MET A 275 0.79 -6.73 7.22
C MET A 275 0.89 -7.79 8.33
N VAL A 276 -0.24 -8.13 8.95
CA VAL A 276 -0.30 -9.04 10.10
C VAL A 276 -0.36 -10.50 9.68
N TYR A 277 0.57 -10.93 8.83
CA TYR A 277 0.64 -12.31 8.36
C TYR A 277 1.19 -13.25 9.44
N PRO A 278 0.44 -14.22 9.97
CA PRO A 278 0.91 -15.11 11.05
C PRO A 278 2.20 -15.85 10.72
N SER A 279 2.46 -16.15 9.43
CA SER A 279 3.69 -16.80 8.99
C SER A 279 4.95 -15.94 9.10
N HIS A 280 4.82 -14.63 9.32
CA HIS A 280 5.93 -13.67 9.43
C HIS A 280 6.28 -13.32 10.88
N TYR A 281 5.54 -13.88 11.85
CA TYR A 281 5.85 -13.73 13.26
C TYR A 281 6.82 -14.82 13.74
N TYR A 282 7.78 -14.43 14.56
CA TYR A 282 8.79 -15.34 15.08
C TYR A 282 8.21 -16.30 16.12
N ARG A 283 8.85 -17.45 16.26
CA ARG A 283 8.56 -18.36 17.38
C ARG A 283 8.68 -17.61 18.72
N GLY A 284 7.67 -17.72 19.56
CA GLY A 284 7.59 -17.01 20.83
C GLY A 284 6.81 -15.69 20.78
N SER A 285 6.52 -15.14 19.59
CA SER A 285 5.64 -13.97 19.48
C SER A 285 4.30 -14.28 20.16
N TYR A 286 3.85 -13.37 21.01
CA TYR A 286 2.62 -13.52 21.81
C TYR A 286 2.57 -14.82 22.65
N GLY A 287 3.73 -15.38 23.02
CA GLY A 287 3.83 -16.66 23.76
C GLY A 287 3.52 -17.90 22.91
N LEU A 288 3.46 -17.77 21.58
CA LEU A 288 3.07 -18.85 20.67
C LEU A 288 4.29 -19.65 20.20
N ALA A 289 4.23 -20.98 20.34
CA ALA A 289 5.28 -21.87 19.84
C ALA A 289 5.35 -21.88 18.30
N VAL A 290 4.21 -21.77 17.62
CA VAL A 290 4.09 -21.72 16.18
C VAL A 290 3.03 -20.68 15.80
N PRO A 291 3.40 -19.37 15.69
CA PRO A 291 2.44 -18.31 15.38
C PRO A 291 1.60 -18.59 14.12
N ASN A 292 2.23 -19.12 13.07
CA ASN A 292 1.53 -19.48 11.82
C ASN A 292 0.40 -20.52 12.01
N ALA A 293 0.38 -21.27 13.10
CA ALA A 293 -0.68 -22.24 13.40
C ALA A 293 -1.85 -21.62 14.21
N GLU A 294 -1.71 -20.39 14.64
CA GLU A 294 -2.68 -19.72 15.52
C GLU A 294 -3.06 -18.34 14.96
N PRO A 295 -3.64 -18.29 13.72
CA PRO A 295 -3.88 -17.05 12.99
C PRO A 295 -4.79 -16.07 13.74
N TYR A 296 -5.82 -16.55 14.41
CA TYR A 296 -6.69 -15.73 15.25
C TYR A 296 -5.92 -14.99 16.34
N ARG A 297 -5.09 -15.71 17.09
CA ARG A 297 -4.35 -15.13 18.23
C ARG A 297 -3.31 -14.11 17.77
N VAL A 298 -2.60 -14.40 16.66
CA VAL A 298 -1.61 -13.48 16.11
C VAL A 298 -2.28 -12.18 15.66
N VAL A 299 -3.31 -12.28 14.81
CA VAL A 299 -3.99 -11.12 14.25
C VAL A 299 -4.66 -10.29 15.36
N ARG A 300 -5.37 -10.97 16.31
CA ARG A 300 -6.02 -10.28 17.41
C ARG A 300 -5.04 -9.51 18.30
N ASN A 301 -3.89 -10.12 18.64
CA ASN A 301 -2.90 -9.45 19.49
C ASN A 301 -2.24 -8.28 18.77
N ALA A 302 -1.81 -8.45 17.52
CA ALA A 302 -1.21 -7.39 16.72
C ALA A 302 -2.15 -6.19 16.54
N LEU A 303 -3.42 -6.45 16.21
CA LEU A 303 -4.39 -5.39 16.01
C LEU A 303 -4.79 -4.69 17.32
N ARG A 304 -4.85 -5.42 18.44
CA ARG A 304 -5.07 -4.80 19.76
C ARG A 304 -3.94 -3.84 20.13
N GLU A 305 -2.69 -4.21 19.86
CA GLU A 305 -1.53 -3.34 20.06
C GLU A 305 -1.57 -2.14 19.10
N ALA A 306 -1.95 -2.35 17.84
CA ALA A 306 -2.15 -1.27 16.86
C ALA A 306 -3.20 -0.25 17.33
N ILE A 307 -4.36 -0.71 17.81
CA ILE A 307 -5.43 0.14 18.37
C ILE A 307 -4.90 0.95 19.55
N ALA A 308 -4.24 0.29 20.51
CA ALA A 308 -3.69 0.95 21.70
C ALA A 308 -2.65 2.03 21.37
N ARG A 309 -1.87 1.86 20.30
CA ARG A 309 -0.90 2.86 19.82
C ARG A 309 -1.56 3.98 19.00
N ASN A 310 -2.69 3.70 18.39
CA ASN A 310 -3.44 4.67 17.61
C ASN A 310 -4.28 5.62 18.50
N GLU A 311 -4.80 5.09 19.62
CA GLU A 311 -5.70 5.81 20.52
C GLU A 311 -5.15 7.15 21.05
N PRO A 312 -3.85 7.29 21.44
CA PRO A 312 -3.32 8.56 21.96
C PRO A 312 -3.02 9.59 20.86
N LEU A 313 -3.16 9.25 19.59
CA LEU A 313 -2.92 10.18 18.48
C LEU A 313 -4.11 11.11 18.31
N GLU A 314 -3.84 12.43 18.17
CA GLU A 314 -4.88 13.45 17.93
C GLU A 314 -5.71 13.12 16.68
N ARG A 315 -5.05 12.64 15.63
CA ARG A 315 -5.64 12.06 14.44
C ARG A 315 -4.97 10.73 14.18
N GLY A 316 -5.61 9.65 14.56
CA GLY A 316 -5.15 8.30 14.23
C GLY A 316 -5.71 7.87 12.88
N ALA A 317 -4.88 7.23 12.06
CA ALA A 317 -5.31 6.66 10.79
C ALA A 317 -6.32 5.53 11.00
N THR A 318 -7.20 5.30 10.04
CA THR A 318 -7.99 4.07 9.99
C THR A 318 -7.06 2.85 9.87
N ILE A 319 -7.34 1.79 10.61
CA ILE A 319 -6.56 0.55 10.56
C ILE A 319 -7.26 -0.43 9.62
N ARG A 320 -6.60 -0.81 8.52
CA ARG A 320 -7.07 -1.80 7.53
C ARG A 320 -6.02 -2.88 7.35
N PRO A 321 -6.02 -3.96 8.15
CA PRO A 321 -4.95 -4.95 8.09
C PRO A 321 -4.93 -5.73 6.78
N TYR A 322 -3.73 -6.07 6.33
CA TYR A 322 -3.51 -7.16 5.39
C TYR A 322 -3.53 -8.50 6.11
N LEU A 323 -4.39 -9.41 5.67
CA LEU A 323 -4.57 -10.75 6.20
C LEU A 323 -4.03 -11.80 5.23
N GLN A 324 -3.46 -12.86 5.78
CA GLN A 324 -2.81 -13.92 5.00
C GLN A 324 -3.84 -14.84 4.35
N ALA A 325 -3.90 -14.86 3.01
CA ALA A 325 -4.72 -15.79 2.23
C ALA A 325 -3.85 -16.77 1.40
N PHE A 326 -2.68 -17.15 1.91
CA PHE A 326 -1.75 -18.06 1.25
C PHE A 326 -1.11 -19.02 2.26
N THR A 327 -0.64 -20.17 1.77
CA THR A 327 0.19 -21.10 2.53
C THR A 327 1.66 -20.82 2.24
N LEU A 328 2.47 -20.51 3.27
CA LEU A 328 3.89 -20.25 3.09
C LEU A 328 4.66 -21.55 2.84
N GLY A 329 5.20 -21.68 1.62
CA GLY A 329 6.00 -22.83 1.20
C GLY A 329 5.23 -24.16 1.23
N ARG A 330 5.95 -25.27 1.45
CA ARG A 330 5.37 -26.63 1.56
C ARG A 330 5.06 -27.02 3.02
N ARG A 331 5.31 -26.15 3.98
CA ARG A 331 5.18 -26.43 5.41
C ARG A 331 3.73 -26.27 5.86
N LYS A 332 3.32 -27.06 6.83
CA LYS A 332 2.06 -26.90 7.57
C LYS A 332 2.20 -25.78 8.60
N PRO A 333 1.09 -25.11 8.99
CA PRO A 333 -0.28 -25.40 8.58
C PRO A 333 -0.59 -24.90 7.17
N ARG A 334 -1.59 -25.52 6.53
CA ARG A 334 -2.19 -25.02 5.30
C ARG A 334 -3.19 -23.93 5.67
N TYR A 335 -3.23 -22.87 4.88
CA TYR A 335 -4.27 -21.84 5.00
C TYR A 335 -5.45 -22.25 4.13
N THR A 336 -6.47 -22.74 4.79
CA THR A 336 -7.77 -23.12 4.24
C THR A 336 -8.77 -21.96 4.50
N PRO A 337 -10.03 -22.08 4.07
CA PRO A 337 -11.07 -21.12 4.45
C PRO A 337 -11.17 -20.88 5.98
N HIS A 338 -10.90 -21.90 6.78
CA HIS A 338 -10.94 -21.79 8.25
C HIS A 338 -9.89 -20.79 8.77
N GLU A 339 -8.61 -20.92 8.41
CA GLU A 339 -7.54 -20.05 8.88
C GLU A 339 -7.72 -18.60 8.39
N ILE A 340 -8.29 -18.41 7.20
CA ILE A 340 -8.61 -17.09 6.66
C ILE A 340 -9.76 -16.46 7.46
N ARG A 341 -10.83 -17.22 7.72
CA ARG A 341 -11.99 -16.76 8.52
C ARG A 341 -11.58 -16.40 9.95
N GLU A 342 -10.68 -17.15 10.57
CA GLU A 342 -10.18 -16.86 11.92
C GLU A 342 -9.45 -15.51 11.98
N GLN A 343 -8.73 -15.11 10.94
CA GLN A 343 -8.09 -13.79 10.87
C GLN A 343 -9.12 -12.67 10.71
N ILE A 344 -10.10 -12.85 9.81
CA ILE A 344 -11.19 -11.88 9.60
C ILE A 344 -11.97 -11.71 10.90
N ARG A 345 -12.33 -12.82 11.57
CA ARG A 345 -13.03 -12.80 12.87
C ARG A 345 -12.24 -12.05 13.94
N ALA A 346 -10.93 -12.26 14.01
CA ALA A 346 -10.07 -11.58 14.98
C ALA A 346 -10.05 -10.05 14.78
N ALA A 347 -10.09 -9.57 13.54
CA ALA A 347 -10.21 -8.14 13.23
C ALA A 347 -11.60 -7.60 13.58
N GLU A 348 -12.66 -8.29 13.12
CA GLU A 348 -14.05 -7.86 13.33
C GLU A 348 -14.45 -7.79 14.82
N GLU A 349 -13.97 -8.72 15.66
CA GLU A 349 -14.21 -8.70 17.12
C GLU A 349 -13.54 -7.50 17.82
N LEU A 350 -12.56 -6.86 17.19
CA LEU A 350 -11.94 -5.62 17.66
C LEU A 350 -12.56 -4.36 17.03
N GLY A 351 -13.66 -4.51 16.27
CA GLY A 351 -14.32 -3.40 15.59
C GLY A 351 -13.64 -2.99 14.27
N ILE A 352 -12.61 -3.71 13.82
CA ILE A 352 -11.95 -3.47 12.53
C ILE A 352 -12.71 -4.24 11.45
N THR A 353 -13.54 -3.55 10.70
CA THR A 353 -14.42 -4.12 9.67
C THR A 353 -13.85 -4.03 8.26
N SER A 354 -12.84 -3.19 8.05
CA SER A 354 -12.09 -3.06 6.78
C SER A 354 -10.83 -3.90 6.83
N TRP A 355 -10.54 -4.64 5.75
CA TRP A 355 -9.35 -5.51 5.64
C TRP A 355 -9.02 -5.83 4.18
N VAL A 356 -7.81 -6.30 3.94
CA VAL A 356 -7.35 -6.78 2.63
C VAL A 356 -6.87 -8.22 2.75
N LEU A 357 -7.34 -9.12 1.90
CA LEU A 357 -6.76 -10.45 1.76
C LEU A 357 -5.56 -10.41 0.81
N TRP A 358 -4.42 -10.89 1.29
CA TRP A 358 -3.21 -11.00 0.49
C TRP A 358 -2.96 -12.44 0.02
N ASN A 359 -2.95 -12.63 -1.30
CA ASN A 359 -2.41 -13.83 -1.93
C ASN A 359 -1.55 -13.42 -3.13
N PRO A 360 -0.23 -13.73 -3.17
CA PRO A 360 0.67 -13.27 -4.23
C PRO A 360 0.28 -13.74 -5.63
N ARG A 361 -0.56 -14.79 -5.74
CA ARG A 361 -1.09 -15.31 -7.00
C ARG A 361 -2.51 -14.84 -7.30
N SER A 362 -3.08 -13.97 -6.46
CA SER A 362 -4.48 -13.51 -6.55
C SER A 362 -5.49 -14.66 -6.66
N VAL A 363 -5.29 -15.72 -5.87
CA VAL A 363 -6.16 -16.90 -5.81
C VAL A 363 -6.86 -16.94 -4.47
N TYR A 364 -8.18 -16.83 -4.48
CA TYR A 364 -9.00 -16.75 -3.28
C TYR A 364 -10.04 -17.87 -3.25
N GLN A 365 -10.36 -18.33 -2.05
CA GLN A 365 -11.33 -19.39 -1.81
C GLN A 365 -12.65 -18.75 -1.41
N ARG A 366 -13.71 -19.00 -2.18
CA ARG A 366 -15.05 -18.45 -1.93
C ARG A 366 -15.54 -18.73 -0.50
N ASP A 367 -15.29 -19.94 0.00
CA ASP A 367 -15.72 -20.38 1.32
C ASP A 367 -15.04 -19.63 2.47
N SER A 368 -13.99 -18.85 2.18
CA SER A 368 -13.37 -17.94 3.12
C SER A 368 -14.18 -16.66 3.36
N LEU A 369 -15.15 -16.37 2.51
CA LEU A 369 -15.87 -15.10 2.43
C LEU A 369 -17.34 -15.28 2.77
N ARG A 370 -17.99 -14.27 3.34
CA ARG A 370 -19.44 -14.28 3.52
C ARG A 370 -20.14 -14.07 2.18
N PRO A 371 -21.28 -14.72 1.94
CA PRO A 371 -22.08 -14.41 0.77
C PRO A 371 -22.54 -12.95 0.78
N TYR A 372 -22.64 -12.34 -0.39
CA TYR A 372 -23.25 -11.03 -0.55
C TYR A 372 -24.70 -11.07 -0.02
N ARG A 373 -25.01 -10.19 0.92
CA ARG A 373 -26.39 -9.99 1.37
C ARG A 373 -26.90 -8.73 0.70
N VAL A 374 -27.88 -8.86 -0.19
CA VAL A 374 -28.65 -7.72 -0.68
C VAL A 374 -29.20 -7.00 0.56
N PRO A 375 -28.94 -5.70 0.76
CA PRO A 375 -29.59 -4.95 1.82
C PRO A 375 -31.09 -5.14 1.69
N ALA A 376 -31.79 -5.52 2.78
CA ALA A 376 -33.24 -5.59 2.77
C ALA A 376 -33.74 -4.21 2.35
N ARG A 377 -34.48 -4.11 1.23
CA ARG A 377 -35.12 -2.86 0.86
C ARG A 377 -35.93 -2.39 2.07
N PRO A 378 -35.79 -1.13 2.53
CA PRO A 378 -36.65 -0.62 3.58
C PRO A 378 -38.09 -0.86 3.14
N ALA A 379 -38.87 -1.50 3.99
CA ALA A 379 -40.28 -1.72 3.73
C ALA A 379 -40.91 -0.35 3.46
N VAL A 380 -41.41 -0.16 2.24
CA VAL A 380 -42.19 1.01 1.91
C VAL A 380 -43.43 0.92 2.83
N SER A 381 -43.43 1.76 3.87
CA SER A 381 -44.59 1.92 4.70
C SER A 381 -45.71 2.46 3.80
N GLY A 382 -46.56 1.55 3.33
CA GLY A 382 -47.78 1.90 2.61
C GLY A 382 -48.66 2.74 3.55
N GLY A 383 -48.65 4.05 3.30
CA GLY A 383 -49.64 4.92 3.88
C GLY A 383 -51.02 4.48 3.36
N ALA A 384 -51.77 3.88 4.24
CA ALA A 384 -53.20 3.75 4.03
C ALA A 384 -53.81 5.14 4.14
N GLN A 385 -54.50 5.58 3.09
CA GLN A 385 -55.44 6.69 3.11
C GLN A 385 -56.71 6.27 3.86
#